data_0b21ea35d9e594f8e6a4d69a60e7d40a
#
_entry.id   0b21ea35d9e594f8e6a4d69a60e7d40a
#
_cell.length_a   1.000
_cell.length_b   1.000
_cell.length_c   1.000
_cell.angle_alpha   90.00
_cell.angle_beta   90.00
_cell.angle_gamma   90.00
#
_symmetry.space_group_name_H-M   'P 1'
#
loop_
_entity.id
_entity.type
_entity.pdbx_description
1 polymer ?
#
loop_
_entity_poly.entity_id
_entity_poly.type
_entity_poly.pdbx_seq_one_letter_code
_entity_poly.pdbx_strand_id
1 'polypeptide(L)'
;MTGSNDRGALEKPVIDPRHGDVETDFSSTKQHSMLSLAGGLLVEISLPKLIMAWTLLLLVPGLLLGLGPIVASEWVRALSGSVAAPAIGFWSMLVLAAVLAIGYFGWRALFRLVEGSFWALNSVVVQPGYATVREVLRQIAERSFAKSASKDQYARLRAASALAAGLLICGLALLMLYLVWPSAELFGTFAEIGSWQSLIGVALANSIVLISAYLAVVALIWGVADATMAQPRDLDAFDRRPDNARLWRVVHLSDVHVVGERYGFRIESGRSGPRGNERFRRVLSELEAIHAKTPLDLVLITGDMTDAGTSAEWAEFLDAMKAHPKLAEQVLILPGNHDLNIVDRANPARMDLPTSPSRRLRQLRTLSATLE
;
A
#
# COMPACT_ATOMS: atom_id res chain seq x y z
N MET A 1 -20.97 -18.46 43.07
CA MET A 1 -20.62 -17.08 42.70
C MET A 1 -20.93 -16.94 41.20
N THR A 2 -22.11 -16.45 40.92
CA THR A 2 -22.61 -16.20 39.59
C THR A 2 -21.95 -14.91 39.10
N GLY A 3 -20.90 -15.04 38.31
CA GLY A 3 -20.31 -13.89 37.61
C GLY A 3 -21.30 -13.39 36.56
N SER A 4 -21.92 -12.27 36.84
CA SER A 4 -22.66 -11.47 35.90
C SER A 4 -21.76 -11.19 34.70
N ASN A 5 -22.12 -11.75 33.57
CA ASN A 5 -21.49 -11.49 32.29
C ASN A 5 -21.98 -10.10 31.82
N ASP A 6 -21.52 -9.08 32.51
CA ASP A 6 -21.66 -7.70 32.08
C ASP A 6 -20.62 -7.46 30.95
N ARG A 7 -20.87 -8.09 29.80
CA ARG A 7 -20.36 -7.56 28.55
C ARG A 7 -21.06 -6.21 28.42
N GLY A 8 -20.38 -5.17 28.91
CA GLY A 8 -20.88 -3.82 28.88
C GLY A 8 -21.53 -3.58 27.52
N ALA A 9 -22.72 -3.02 27.58
CA ALA A 9 -23.54 -2.74 26.42
C ALA A 9 -22.67 -2.05 25.35
N LEU A 10 -22.06 -2.85 24.49
CA LEU A 10 -21.51 -2.36 23.25
C LEU A 10 -22.68 -1.69 22.57
N GLU A 11 -22.55 -0.41 22.39
CA GLU A 11 -23.57 0.48 21.88
C GLU A 11 -24.21 -0.15 20.64
N LYS A 12 -25.52 -0.03 20.54
CA LYS A 12 -26.27 -0.45 19.36
C LYS A 12 -25.62 0.11 18.10
N PRO A 13 -25.66 -0.61 16.98
CA PRO A 13 -25.15 -0.12 15.70
C PRO A 13 -25.62 1.33 15.47
N VAL A 14 -24.71 2.21 15.14
CA VAL A 14 -25.00 3.65 14.97
C VAL A 14 -25.85 3.87 13.73
N ILE A 15 -25.65 3.03 12.72
CA ILE A 15 -26.42 2.99 11.46
C ILE A 15 -26.68 1.54 11.09
N ASP A 16 -27.73 1.28 10.29
CA ASP A 16 -27.92 -0.02 9.68
C ASP A 16 -26.87 -0.21 8.57
N PRO A 17 -25.96 -1.18 8.70
CA PRO A 17 -24.89 -1.38 7.70
C PRO A 17 -25.41 -1.82 6.34
N ARG A 18 -26.66 -2.30 6.27
CA ARG A 18 -27.32 -2.81 5.05
C ARG A 18 -28.01 -1.73 4.23
N HIS A 19 -28.12 -0.50 4.75
CA HIS A 19 -28.87 0.59 4.12
C HIS A 19 -28.02 1.85 3.95
N GLY A 20 -28.46 2.72 3.07
CA GLY A 20 -28.01 4.11 3.02
C GLY A 20 -27.05 4.49 1.88
N ASP A 21 -26.75 3.58 0.96
CA ASP A 21 -26.01 3.93 -0.26
C ASP A 21 -26.85 3.68 -1.50
N VAL A 22 -26.88 4.67 -2.39
CA VAL A 22 -27.31 4.50 -3.78
C VAL A 22 -26.02 4.34 -4.62
N GLU A 23 -25.05 3.59 -4.13
CA GLU A 23 -23.89 3.28 -4.92
C GLU A 23 -24.27 2.22 -5.95
N THR A 24 -24.16 2.56 -7.23
CA THR A 24 -24.21 1.60 -8.31
C THR A 24 -23.02 0.66 -8.14
N ASP A 25 -23.29 -0.51 -7.60
CA ASP A 25 -22.29 -1.57 -7.54
C ASP A 25 -21.96 -2.00 -8.98
N PHE A 26 -20.68 -1.98 -9.31
CA PHE A 26 -20.17 -2.40 -10.61
C PHE A 26 -20.15 -3.92 -10.79
N SER A 27 -20.60 -4.65 -9.81
CA SER A 27 -20.72 -6.08 -9.89
C SER A 27 -21.75 -6.44 -10.96
N SER A 28 -21.30 -7.08 -12.02
CA SER A 28 -22.13 -7.55 -13.11
C SER A 28 -22.20 -9.07 -13.11
N THR A 29 -23.42 -9.59 -13.14
CA THR A 29 -23.68 -11.01 -13.34
C THR A 29 -23.33 -11.50 -14.75
N LYS A 30 -23.02 -10.58 -15.67
CA LYS A 30 -22.68 -10.90 -17.06
C LYS A 30 -21.20 -11.24 -17.19
N GLN A 31 -20.89 -12.25 -18.01
CA GLN A 31 -19.51 -12.52 -18.41
C GLN A 31 -19.00 -11.34 -19.24
N HIS A 32 -17.94 -10.70 -18.76
CA HIS A 32 -17.28 -9.63 -19.48
C HIS A 32 -15.96 -10.13 -20.07
N SER A 33 -15.70 -9.78 -21.33
CA SER A 33 -14.37 -9.91 -21.89
C SER A 33 -13.44 -8.88 -21.24
N MET A 34 -12.13 -9.16 -21.18
CA MET A 34 -11.14 -8.20 -20.66
C MET A 34 -11.20 -6.85 -21.39
N LEU A 35 -11.52 -6.84 -22.69
CA LEU A 35 -11.72 -5.63 -23.50
C LEU A 35 -13.00 -4.89 -23.09
N SER A 36 -14.08 -5.59 -22.79
CA SER A 36 -15.34 -5.00 -22.32
C SER A 36 -15.17 -4.36 -20.94
N LEU A 37 -14.41 -5.00 -20.04
CA LEU A 37 -14.06 -4.47 -18.73
C LEU A 37 -13.16 -3.24 -18.85
N ALA A 38 -12.12 -3.31 -19.66
CA ALA A 38 -11.24 -2.17 -19.91
C ALA A 38 -12.03 -1.01 -20.56
N GLY A 39 -12.94 -1.31 -21.47
CA GLY A 39 -13.84 -0.31 -22.07
C GLY A 39 -14.78 0.31 -21.05
N GLY A 40 -15.40 -0.49 -20.17
CA GLY A 40 -16.26 0.00 -19.08
C GLY A 40 -15.49 0.89 -18.11
N LEU A 41 -14.31 0.48 -17.69
CA LEU A 41 -13.42 1.28 -16.83
C LEU A 41 -13.01 2.59 -17.49
N LEU A 42 -12.69 2.57 -18.80
CA LEU A 42 -12.33 3.79 -19.54
C LEU A 42 -13.49 4.77 -19.68
N VAL A 43 -14.71 4.29 -19.82
CA VAL A 43 -15.92 5.16 -19.89
C VAL A 43 -16.16 5.86 -18.56
N GLU A 44 -15.83 5.22 -17.44
CA GLU A 44 -16.03 5.78 -16.10
C GLU A 44 -14.90 6.67 -15.61
N ILE A 45 -13.71 6.47 -16.13
CA ILE A 45 -12.58 7.33 -15.82
C ILE A 45 -12.83 8.69 -16.46
N SER A 46 -13.16 9.69 -15.64
CA SER A 46 -13.13 11.07 -16.10
C SER A 46 -11.71 11.45 -16.49
N LEU A 47 -11.41 11.43 -17.81
CA LEU A 47 -10.09 11.74 -18.32
C LEU A 47 -9.52 13.08 -17.78
N PRO A 48 -10.31 14.18 -17.66
CA PRO A 48 -9.82 15.41 -17.04
C PRO A 48 -9.39 15.25 -15.58
N LYS A 49 -10.14 14.48 -14.78
CA LYS A 49 -9.78 14.22 -13.37
C LYS A 49 -8.56 13.35 -13.25
N LEU A 50 -8.42 12.34 -14.12
CA LEU A 50 -7.23 11.49 -14.17
C LEU A 50 -5.99 12.30 -14.54
N ILE A 51 -6.06 13.15 -15.56
CA ILE A 51 -4.95 14.05 -15.94
C ILE A 51 -4.61 14.98 -14.79
N MET A 52 -5.61 15.56 -14.13
CA MET A 52 -5.39 16.42 -12.97
C MET A 52 -4.72 15.66 -11.82
N ALA A 53 -5.17 14.44 -11.51
CA ALA A 53 -4.56 13.61 -10.48
C ALA A 53 -3.10 13.27 -10.81
N TRP A 54 -2.80 12.88 -12.04
CA TRP A 54 -1.43 12.61 -12.50
C TRP A 54 -0.55 13.85 -12.41
N THR A 55 -1.08 15.02 -12.83
CA THR A 55 -0.35 16.28 -12.73
C THR A 55 -0.02 16.61 -11.27
N LEU A 56 -1.01 16.55 -10.38
CA LEU A 56 -0.82 16.92 -8.98
C LEU A 56 0.01 15.90 -8.19
N LEU A 57 -0.10 14.60 -8.49
CA LEU A 57 0.53 13.55 -7.70
C LEU A 57 1.89 13.10 -8.23
N LEU A 58 2.18 13.32 -9.52
CA LEU A 58 3.45 12.89 -10.12
C LEU A 58 4.25 14.05 -10.69
N LEU A 59 3.64 14.85 -11.58
CA LEU A 59 4.39 15.90 -12.29
C LEU A 59 4.82 17.03 -11.36
N VAL A 60 3.91 17.54 -10.52
CA VAL A 60 4.24 18.65 -9.60
C VAL A 60 5.28 18.22 -8.56
N PRO A 61 5.13 17.10 -7.82
CA PRO A 61 6.17 16.64 -6.89
C PRO A 61 7.50 16.32 -7.59
N GLY A 62 7.45 15.75 -8.80
CA GLY A 62 8.64 15.51 -9.61
C GLY A 62 9.39 16.80 -9.96
N LEU A 63 8.68 17.83 -10.44
CA LEU A 63 9.28 19.14 -10.72
C LEU A 63 9.85 19.79 -9.45
N LEU A 64 9.12 19.74 -8.34
CA LEU A 64 9.59 20.27 -7.06
C LEU A 64 10.86 19.55 -6.57
N LEU A 65 10.90 18.22 -6.70
CA LEU A 65 12.09 17.44 -6.38
C LEU A 65 13.30 17.87 -7.22
N GLY A 66 13.09 18.07 -8.53
CA GLY A 66 14.16 18.47 -9.45
C GLY A 66 14.59 19.93 -9.32
N LEU A 67 13.73 20.81 -8.82
CA LEU A 67 14.07 22.19 -8.49
C LEU A 67 14.85 22.30 -7.17
N GLY A 68 14.69 21.34 -6.27
CA GLY A 68 15.33 21.34 -4.95
C GLY A 68 16.85 21.61 -4.98
N PRO A 69 17.64 20.92 -5.81
CA PRO A 69 19.07 21.18 -5.93
C PRO A 69 19.42 22.60 -6.37
N ILE A 70 18.67 23.16 -7.34
CA ILE A 70 18.89 24.53 -7.84
C ILE A 70 18.61 25.53 -6.73
N VAL A 71 17.48 25.39 -6.03
CA VAL A 71 17.10 26.22 -4.88
C VAL A 71 18.16 26.12 -3.78
N ALA A 72 18.65 24.92 -3.49
CA ALA A 72 19.71 24.70 -2.50
C ALA A 72 21.02 25.37 -2.92
N SER A 73 21.40 25.29 -4.19
CA SER A 73 22.59 25.94 -4.74
C SER A 73 22.52 27.46 -4.65
N GLU A 74 21.38 28.05 -5.02
CA GLU A 74 21.14 29.49 -4.86
C GLU A 74 21.21 29.92 -3.41
N TRP A 75 20.62 29.17 -2.51
CA TRP A 75 20.63 29.46 -1.08
C TRP A 75 22.06 29.38 -0.50
N VAL A 76 22.83 28.35 -0.86
CA VAL A 76 24.22 28.21 -0.44
C VAL A 76 25.09 29.36 -1.00
N ARG A 77 24.91 29.78 -2.24
CA ARG A 77 25.61 30.93 -2.82
C ARG A 77 25.27 32.24 -2.13
N ALA A 78 23.97 32.47 -1.87
CA ALA A 78 23.53 33.67 -1.14
C ALA A 78 24.10 33.72 0.26
N LEU A 79 24.12 32.60 0.99
CA LEU A 79 24.75 32.51 2.31
C LEU A 79 26.27 32.71 2.23
N SER A 80 26.95 32.05 1.30
CA SER A 80 28.40 32.18 1.14
C SER A 80 28.80 33.60 0.80
N GLY A 81 28.04 34.27 -0.08
CA GLY A 81 28.23 35.68 -0.42
C GLY A 81 28.01 36.60 0.78
N SER A 82 27.00 36.29 1.60
CA SER A 82 26.70 37.08 2.83
C SER A 82 27.73 36.85 3.95
N VAL A 83 28.36 35.66 4.00
CA VAL A 83 29.39 35.33 5.00
C VAL A 83 30.79 35.82 4.53
N ALA A 84 31.03 35.85 3.21
CA ALA A 84 32.29 36.35 2.63
C ALA A 84 32.36 37.90 2.59
N ALA A 85 31.24 38.61 2.57
CA ALA A 85 31.22 40.03 2.85
C ALA A 85 31.67 40.24 4.31
N PRO A 86 32.56 41.18 4.60
CA PRO A 86 33.38 41.17 5.81
C PRO A 86 32.56 40.87 7.07
N ALA A 87 32.87 39.73 7.65
CA ALA A 87 32.13 39.05 8.70
C ALA A 87 32.20 39.75 10.09
N ILE A 88 32.32 41.05 10.13
CA ILE A 88 32.49 41.84 11.37
C ILE A 88 31.30 42.79 11.52
N GLY A 89 30.10 42.32 11.21
CA GLY A 89 28.89 43.10 11.43
C GLY A 89 27.86 42.38 12.31
N PHE A 90 27.22 43.10 13.18
CA PHE A 90 26.09 42.63 14.03
C PHE A 90 25.07 41.85 13.25
N TRP A 91 24.75 42.24 12.01
CA TRP A 91 23.81 41.58 11.12
C TRP A 91 24.26 40.18 10.66
N SER A 92 25.52 39.98 10.37
CA SER A 92 26.06 38.66 9.96
C SER A 92 26.00 37.66 11.13
N MET A 93 26.28 38.11 12.35
CA MET A 93 26.13 37.28 13.54
C MET A 93 24.67 36.96 13.83
N LEU A 94 23.75 37.86 13.57
CA LEU A 94 22.32 37.64 13.76
C LEU A 94 21.74 36.67 12.77
N VAL A 95 22.17 36.75 11.51
CA VAL A 95 21.82 35.76 10.46
C VAL A 95 22.39 34.38 10.80
N LEU A 96 23.64 34.30 11.22
CA LEU A 96 24.25 33.02 11.62
C LEU A 96 23.53 32.42 12.82
N ALA A 97 23.21 33.23 13.84
CA ALA A 97 22.46 32.79 15.00
C ALA A 97 21.05 32.30 14.61
N ALA A 98 20.37 33.03 13.70
CA ALA A 98 19.07 32.59 13.17
C ALA A 98 19.16 31.25 12.41
N VAL A 99 20.17 31.07 11.57
CA VAL A 99 20.41 29.81 10.84
C VAL A 99 20.68 28.65 11.80
N LEU A 100 21.52 28.88 12.82
CA LEU A 100 21.82 27.88 13.83
C LEU A 100 20.56 27.55 14.67
N ALA A 101 19.77 28.56 15.04
CA ALA A 101 18.51 28.36 15.75
C ALA A 101 17.49 27.58 14.90
N ILE A 102 17.29 27.94 13.63
CA ILE A 102 16.42 27.19 12.69
C ILE A 102 16.93 25.77 12.52
N GLY A 103 18.24 25.58 12.36
CA GLY A 103 18.85 24.24 12.28
C GLY A 103 18.60 23.43 13.55
N TYR A 104 18.82 24.02 14.71
CA TYR A 104 18.64 23.35 16.00
C TYR A 104 17.17 23.01 16.30
N PHE A 105 16.26 23.96 16.14
CA PHE A 105 14.83 23.75 16.42
C PHE A 105 14.10 23.02 15.28
N GLY A 106 14.53 23.22 14.02
CA GLY A 106 13.93 22.60 12.84
C GLY A 106 14.41 21.17 12.54
N TRP A 107 15.51 20.74 13.17
CA TRP A 107 16.12 19.42 12.89
C TRP A 107 15.15 18.25 12.99
N ARG A 108 14.35 18.18 14.05
CA ARG A 108 13.39 17.09 14.23
C ARG A 108 12.26 17.10 13.18
N ALA A 109 11.83 18.28 12.76
CA ALA A 109 10.82 18.41 11.71
C ALA A 109 11.40 18.03 10.33
N LEU A 110 12.62 18.49 10.03
CA LEU A 110 13.35 18.16 8.82
C LEU A 110 13.64 16.65 8.74
N PHE A 111 14.12 16.06 9.84
CA PHE A 111 14.39 14.62 9.90
C PHE A 111 13.13 13.79 9.62
N ARG A 112 11.99 14.13 10.25
CA ARG A 112 10.71 13.45 9.99
C ARG A 112 10.24 13.62 8.55
N LEU A 113 10.44 14.80 7.96
CA LEU A 113 10.11 15.06 6.57
C LEU A 113 10.97 14.19 5.63
N VAL A 114 12.27 14.14 5.88
CA VAL A 114 13.21 13.30 5.08
C VAL A 114 12.88 11.82 5.24
N GLU A 115 12.65 11.36 6.47
CA GLU A 115 12.26 9.98 6.75
C GLU A 115 10.93 9.63 6.06
N GLY A 116 9.90 10.46 6.21
CA GLY A 116 8.61 10.24 5.55
C GLY A 116 8.72 10.23 4.04
N SER A 117 9.52 11.12 3.45
CA SER A 117 9.79 11.16 2.01
C SER A 117 10.56 9.94 1.54
N PHE A 118 11.55 9.47 2.32
CA PHE A 118 12.30 8.24 2.03
C PHE A 118 11.37 7.03 1.95
N TRP A 119 10.52 6.83 2.94
CA TRP A 119 9.58 5.70 2.97
C TRP A 119 8.51 5.81 1.89
N ALA A 120 8.02 7.02 1.58
CA ALA A 120 7.07 7.24 0.49
C ALA A 120 7.69 6.89 -0.87
N LEU A 121 8.91 7.34 -1.15
CA LEU A 121 9.64 6.97 -2.38
C LEU A 121 9.91 5.46 -2.44
N ASN A 122 10.30 4.84 -1.32
CA ASN A 122 10.49 3.40 -1.27
C ASN A 122 9.20 2.63 -1.65
N SER A 123 8.06 3.04 -1.10
CA SER A 123 6.77 2.37 -1.34
C SER A 123 6.25 2.56 -2.77
N VAL A 124 6.46 3.73 -3.37
CA VAL A 124 5.89 4.07 -4.70
C VAL A 124 6.84 3.70 -5.83
N VAL A 125 8.14 3.90 -5.65
CA VAL A 125 9.14 3.75 -6.73
C VAL A 125 9.87 2.42 -6.66
N VAL A 126 10.34 2.02 -5.46
CA VAL A 126 11.22 0.86 -5.33
C VAL A 126 10.43 -0.43 -5.18
N GLN A 127 9.55 -0.50 -4.19
CA GLN A 127 8.87 -1.75 -3.81
C GLN A 127 8.10 -2.42 -4.95
N PRO A 128 7.24 -1.73 -5.73
CA PRO A 128 6.49 -2.38 -6.80
C PRO A 128 7.41 -2.96 -7.88
N GLY A 129 8.43 -2.20 -8.28
CA GLY A 129 9.41 -2.62 -9.30
C GLY A 129 10.26 -3.80 -8.79
N TYR A 130 10.85 -3.65 -7.62
CA TYR A 130 11.71 -4.66 -7.02
C TYR A 130 10.94 -5.97 -6.75
N ALA A 131 9.76 -5.90 -6.11
CA ALA A 131 8.97 -7.08 -5.80
C ALA A 131 8.53 -7.82 -7.07
N THR A 132 8.12 -7.08 -8.11
CA THR A 132 7.72 -7.67 -9.40
C THR A 132 8.89 -8.38 -10.06
N VAL A 133 10.05 -7.72 -10.20
CA VAL A 133 11.24 -8.32 -10.83
C VAL A 133 11.72 -9.52 -10.03
N ARG A 134 11.80 -9.42 -8.70
CA ARG A 134 12.17 -10.54 -7.83
C ARG A 134 11.24 -11.74 -8.04
N GLU A 135 9.92 -11.49 -8.06
CA GLU A 135 8.94 -12.56 -8.22
C GLU A 135 9.01 -13.22 -9.60
N VAL A 136 9.18 -12.43 -10.66
CA VAL A 136 9.38 -12.96 -12.02
C VAL A 136 10.64 -13.84 -12.09
N LEU A 137 11.77 -13.35 -11.58
CA LEU A 137 13.02 -14.12 -11.57
C LEU A 137 12.88 -15.40 -10.73
N ARG A 138 12.21 -15.32 -9.56
CA ARG A 138 11.92 -16.48 -8.73
C ARG A 138 11.11 -17.53 -9.47
N GLN A 139 10.03 -17.13 -10.14
CA GLN A 139 9.17 -18.04 -10.90
C GLN A 139 9.92 -18.70 -12.07
N ILE A 140 10.75 -17.94 -12.79
CA ILE A 140 11.60 -18.47 -13.84
C ILE A 140 12.57 -19.50 -13.28
N ALA A 141 13.27 -19.16 -12.20
CA ALA A 141 14.24 -20.04 -11.54
C ALA A 141 13.58 -21.33 -11.02
N GLU A 142 12.44 -21.21 -10.32
CA GLU A 142 11.71 -22.35 -9.79
C GLU A 142 11.18 -23.26 -10.93
N ARG A 143 10.65 -22.70 -12.02
CA ARG A 143 10.19 -23.49 -13.17
C ARG A 143 11.32 -24.22 -13.90
N SER A 144 12.49 -23.58 -13.99
CA SER A 144 13.63 -24.11 -14.76
C SER A 144 14.45 -25.13 -13.97
N PHE A 145 14.60 -24.96 -12.66
CA PHE A 145 15.57 -25.70 -11.86
C PHE A 145 14.97 -26.56 -10.74
N ALA A 146 13.67 -26.40 -10.41
CA ALA A 146 13.15 -26.91 -9.16
C ALA A 146 12.33 -28.21 -9.26
N LYS A 147 12.30 -28.91 -10.40
CA LYS A 147 11.48 -30.15 -10.55
C LYS A 147 11.80 -31.26 -9.54
N SER A 148 12.97 -31.20 -8.86
CA SER A 148 13.40 -32.16 -7.81
C SER A 148 14.21 -31.50 -6.72
N ALA A 149 14.03 -30.19 -6.49
CA ALA A 149 14.86 -29.41 -5.56
C ALA A 149 14.47 -29.68 -4.09
N SER A 150 15.47 -29.77 -3.22
CA SER A 150 15.28 -29.79 -1.76
C SER A 150 14.83 -28.40 -1.22
N LYS A 151 14.31 -28.36 0.01
CA LYS A 151 13.93 -27.10 0.68
C LYS A 151 15.07 -26.08 0.71
N ASP A 152 16.30 -26.54 0.95
CA ASP A 152 17.49 -25.69 0.97
C ASP A 152 17.84 -25.11 -0.42
N GLN A 153 17.63 -25.91 -1.47
CA GLN A 153 17.83 -25.44 -2.85
C GLN A 153 16.79 -24.36 -3.23
N TYR A 154 15.52 -24.53 -2.82
CA TYR A 154 14.52 -23.48 -2.98
C TYR A 154 14.89 -22.19 -2.26
N ALA A 155 15.37 -22.28 -1.02
CA ALA A 155 15.82 -21.11 -0.26
C ALA A 155 16.97 -20.37 -0.97
N ARG A 156 17.96 -21.11 -1.51
CA ARG A 156 19.07 -20.53 -2.29
C ARG A 156 18.61 -19.90 -3.60
N LEU A 157 17.69 -20.52 -4.32
CA LEU A 157 17.11 -19.97 -5.56
C LEU A 157 16.36 -18.65 -5.29
N ARG A 158 15.60 -18.58 -4.20
CA ARG A 158 14.91 -17.37 -3.77
C ARG A 158 15.87 -16.25 -3.40
N ALA A 159 16.91 -16.58 -2.62
CA ALA A 159 17.97 -15.63 -2.27
C ALA A 159 18.71 -15.11 -3.51
N ALA A 160 19.06 -16.00 -4.43
CA ALA A 160 19.69 -15.63 -5.69
C ALA A 160 18.79 -14.75 -6.57
N SER A 161 17.49 -15.06 -6.63
CA SER A 161 16.49 -14.24 -7.37
C SER A 161 16.33 -12.84 -6.79
N ALA A 162 16.36 -12.72 -5.45
CA ALA A 162 16.32 -11.45 -4.76
C ALA A 162 17.54 -10.58 -5.07
N LEU A 163 18.73 -11.16 -4.96
CA LEU A 163 19.98 -10.46 -5.29
C LEU A 163 20.04 -10.06 -6.76
N ALA A 164 19.66 -10.96 -7.67
CA ALA A 164 19.61 -10.69 -9.10
C ALA A 164 18.64 -9.57 -9.44
N ALA A 165 17.46 -9.51 -8.79
CA ALA A 165 16.50 -8.43 -8.96
C ALA A 165 17.09 -7.08 -8.51
N GLY A 166 17.73 -7.04 -7.35
CA GLY A 166 18.39 -5.84 -6.85
C GLY A 166 19.48 -5.34 -7.79
N LEU A 167 20.34 -6.25 -8.28
CA LEU A 167 21.40 -5.93 -9.23
C LEU A 167 20.86 -5.46 -10.59
N LEU A 168 19.81 -6.10 -11.11
CA LEU A 168 19.19 -5.72 -12.38
C LEU A 168 18.60 -4.31 -12.30
N ILE A 169 17.83 -4.04 -11.27
CA ILE A 169 17.22 -2.71 -11.09
C ILE A 169 18.30 -1.65 -10.85
N CYS A 170 19.29 -1.96 -10.02
CA CYS A 170 20.44 -1.07 -9.83
C CYS A 170 21.14 -0.74 -11.16
N GLY A 171 21.42 -1.75 -11.97
CA GLY A 171 22.05 -1.56 -13.28
C GLY A 171 21.20 -0.70 -14.23
N LEU A 172 19.88 -0.94 -14.29
CA LEU A 172 18.96 -0.14 -15.11
C LEU A 172 18.87 1.31 -14.60
N ALA A 173 18.84 1.51 -13.29
CA ALA A 173 18.80 2.83 -12.69
C ALA A 173 20.11 3.60 -12.93
N LEU A 174 21.27 2.94 -12.84
CA LEU A 174 22.56 3.56 -13.17
C LEU A 174 22.68 3.89 -14.66
N LEU A 175 22.14 3.06 -15.54
CA LEU A 175 22.07 3.35 -16.97
C LEU A 175 21.18 4.60 -17.22
N MET A 176 20.01 4.68 -16.60
CA MET A 176 19.14 5.85 -16.72
C MET A 176 19.83 7.12 -16.20
N LEU A 177 20.49 7.02 -15.04
CA LEU A 177 21.28 8.11 -14.48
C LEU A 177 22.37 8.56 -15.47
N TYR A 178 23.12 7.65 -16.04
CA TYR A 178 24.17 7.95 -17.02
C TYR A 178 23.61 8.67 -18.26
N LEU A 179 22.49 8.20 -18.80
CA LEU A 179 21.87 8.78 -20.00
C LEU A 179 21.32 10.19 -19.77
N VAL A 180 20.77 10.45 -18.58
CA VAL A 180 20.12 11.74 -18.26
C VAL A 180 21.09 12.75 -17.65
N TRP A 181 22.20 12.28 -17.09
CA TRP A 181 23.19 13.14 -16.42
C TRP A 181 23.62 14.38 -17.22
N PRO A 182 23.88 14.31 -18.55
CA PRO A 182 24.30 15.48 -19.33
C PRO A 182 23.22 16.59 -19.40
N SER A 183 21.97 16.27 -19.14
CA SER A 183 20.85 17.23 -19.16
C SER A 183 20.48 17.75 -17.76
N ALA A 184 21.17 17.28 -16.72
CA ALA A 184 20.91 17.64 -15.34
C ALA A 184 21.84 18.77 -14.88
N GLU A 185 21.33 19.68 -14.09
CA GLU A 185 22.07 20.79 -13.48
C GLU A 185 21.77 20.82 -11.97
N LEU A 186 22.46 19.97 -11.21
CA LEU A 186 22.25 19.86 -9.77
C LEU A 186 22.81 21.05 -8.98
N PHE A 187 23.77 21.77 -9.55
CA PHE A 187 24.49 22.88 -8.91
C PHE A 187 24.34 24.22 -9.67
N GLY A 188 23.41 24.29 -10.62
CA GLY A 188 23.14 25.47 -11.41
C GLY A 188 22.41 26.58 -10.63
N THR A 189 22.28 27.76 -11.25
CA THR A 189 21.48 28.87 -10.77
C THR A 189 20.32 29.16 -11.69
N PHE A 190 19.29 29.82 -11.19
CA PHE A 190 18.15 30.26 -12.01
C PHE A 190 18.58 31.20 -13.14
N ALA A 191 19.63 32.02 -12.90
CA ALA A 191 20.16 32.97 -13.89
C ALA A 191 20.87 32.25 -15.06
N GLU A 192 21.51 31.12 -14.82
CA GLU A 192 22.22 30.32 -15.83
C GLU A 192 21.24 29.56 -16.75
N ILE A 193 20.04 29.22 -16.27
CA ILE A 193 19.07 28.42 -17.03
C ILE A 193 18.34 29.21 -18.10
N GLY A 194 18.25 30.53 -17.96
CA GLY A 194 17.88 31.49 -19.02
C GLY A 194 16.40 31.53 -19.45
N SER A 195 15.65 30.41 -19.41
CA SER A 195 14.23 30.36 -19.77
C SER A 195 13.43 29.40 -18.89
N TRP A 196 12.12 29.66 -18.79
CA TRP A 196 11.24 28.79 -18.02
C TRP A 196 11.07 27.40 -18.63
N GLN A 197 11.17 27.26 -19.97
CA GLN A 197 11.14 25.97 -20.65
C GLN A 197 12.39 25.14 -20.30
N SER A 198 13.55 25.77 -20.32
CA SER A 198 14.82 25.15 -19.91
C SER A 198 14.77 24.74 -18.44
N LEU A 199 14.18 25.57 -17.57
CA LEU A 199 14.01 25.26 -16.14
C LEU A 199 13.18 24.01 -15.92
N ILE A 200 12.07 23.83 -16.67
CA ILE A 200 11.26 22.60 -16.60
C ILE A 200 12.09 21.40 -17.06
N GLY A 201 12.83 21.51 -18.16
CA GLY A 201 13.68 20.45 -18.68
C GLY A 201 14.74 20.03 -17.67
N VAL A 202 15.46 20.97 -17.10
CA VAL A 202 16.47 20.75 -16.05
C VAL A 202 15.84 20.16 -14.80
N ALA A 203 14.70 20.67 -14.35
CA ALA A 203 13.99 20.12 -13.20
C ALA A 203 13.59 18.65 -13.39
N LEU A 204 13.08 18.30 -14.59
CA LEU A 204 12.76 16.90 -14.91
C LEU A 204 14.03 16.03 -14.96
N ALA A 205 15.09 16.50 -15.58
CA ALA A 205 16.37 15.78 -15.64
C ALA A 205 16.95 15.56 -14.23
N ASN A 206 16.98 16.58 -13.39
CA ASN A 206 17.41 16.48 -12.01
C ASN A 206 16.56 15.48 -11.21
N SER A 207 15.23 15.50 -11.38
CA SER A 207 14.33 14.52 -10.76
C SER A 207 14.66 13.10 -11.16
N ILE A 208 14.85 12.85 -12.47
CA ILE A 208 15.17 11.52 -12.96
C ILE A 208 16.51 11.06 -12.38
N VAL A 209 17.52 11.93 -12.32
CA VAL A 209 18.83 11.63 -11.74
C VAL A 209 18.70 11.27 -10.26
N LEU A 210 17.97 12.07 -9.47
CA LEU A 210 17.77 11.84 -8.04
C LEU A 210 17.00 10.54 -7.76
N ILE A 211 15.91 10.30 -8.50
CA ILE A 211 15.12 9.09 -8.37
C ILE A 211 15.92 7.86 -8.80
N SER A 212 16.70 7.97 -9.89
CA SER A 212 17.53 6.86 -10.37
C SER A 212 18.66 6.53 -9.39
N ALA A 213 19.32 7.54 -8.83
CA ALA A 213 20.34 7.33 -7.80
C ALA A 213 19.74 6.66 -6.55
N TYR A 214 18.59 7.13 -6.10
CA TYR A 214 17.84 6.53 -4.99
C TYR A 214 17.46 5.08 -5.29
N LEU A 215 16.87 4.82 -6.46
CA LEU A 215 16.44 3.49 -6.90
C LEU A 215 17.62 2.51 -6.98
N ALA A 216 18.77 2.95 -7.52
CA ALA A 216 19.96 2.12 -7.60
C ALA A 216 20.44 1.64 -6.22
N VAL A 217 20.53 2.56 -5.27
CA VAL A 217 20.99 2.26 -3.90
C VAL A 217 19.98 1.38 -3.17
N VAL A 218 18.71 1.77 -3.16
CA VAL A 218 17.70 1.11 -2.33
C VAL A 218 17.32 -0.26 -2.90
N ALA A 219 17.27 -0.43 -4.23
CA ALA A 219 17.03 -1.75 -4.82
C ALA A 219 18.17 -2.74 -4.51
N LEU A 220 19.40 -2.27 -4.49
CA LEU A 220 20.56 -3.09 -4.10
C LEU A 220 20.47 -3.48 -2.61
N ILE A 221 20.14 -2.54 -1.74
CA ILE A 221 19.95 -2.81 -0.30
C ILE A 221 18.86 -3.85 -0.09
N TRP A 222 17.70 -3.73 -0.76
CA TRP A 222 16.63 -4.73 -0.68
C TRP A 222 17.08 -6.09 -1.23
N GLY A 223 17.80 -6.11 -2.36
CA GLY A 223 18.32 -7.35 -2.93
C GLY A 223 19.24 -8.09 -1.95
N VAL A 224 20.14 -7.37 -1.29
CA VAL A 224 21.03 -7.94 -0.27
C VAL A 224 20.27 -8.33 0.99
N ALA A 225 19.37 -7.48 1.49
CA ALA A 225 18.58 -7.76 2.69
C ALA A 225 17.73 -9.03 2.52
N ASP A 226 16.99 -9.15 1.43
CA ASP A 226 16.19 -10.34 1.14
C ASP A 226 17.05 -11.60 0.94
N ALA A 227 18.19 -11.47 0.26
CA ALA A 227 19.08 -12.61 0.02
C ALA A 227 19.76 -13.11 1.29
N THR A 228 20.00 -12.23 2.26
CA THR A 228 20.63 -12.57 3.55
C THR A 228 19.64 -12.81 4.68
N MET A 229 18.33 -12.61 4.44
CA MET A 229 17.30 -12.82 5.43
C MET A 229 17.34 -14.26 5.96
N ALA A 230 17.51 -14.39 7.26
CA ALA A 230 17.49 -15.69 7.92
C ALA A 230 16.10 -16.31 7.78
N GLN A 231 16.05 -17.51 7.16
CA GLN A 231 14.81 -18.28 7.16
C GLN A 231 14.54 -18.81 8.58
N PRO A 232 13.29 -18.83 9.05
CA PRO A 232 12.95 -19.45 10.31
C PRO A 232 13.40 -20.92 10.29
N ARG A 233 14.35 -21.27 11.15
CA ARG A 233 14.90 -22.64 11.19
C ARG A 233 14.23 -23.50 12.25
N ASP A 234 13.60 -22.86 13.22
CA ASP A 234 13.02 -23.53 14.39
C ASP A 234 11.50 -23.63 14.28
N LEU A 235 11.02 -24.08 13.10
CA LEU A 235 9.59 -24.36 12.90
C LEU A 235 9.11 -25.54 13.77
N ASP A 236 10.01 -26.45 14.13
CA ASP A 236 9.69 -27.57 15.01
C ASP A 236 9.24 -27.13 16.42
N ALA A 237 9.60 -25.91 16.82
CA ALA A 237 9.11 -25.33 18.07
C ALA A 237 7.60 -25.09 18.05
N PHE A 238 7.03 -24.80 16.88
CA PHE A 238 5.58 -24.61 16.71
C PHE A 238 4.82 -25.95 16.67
N ASP A 239 5.50 -27.05 16.30
CA ASP A 239 4.91 -28.39 16.25
C ASP A 239 5.00 -29.10 17.59
N ARG A 240 5.82 -28.60 18.51
CA ARG A 240 5.96 -29.17 19.88
C ARG A 240 4.71 -28.88 20.69
N ARG A 241 3.99 -29.92 20.99
CA ARG A 241 2.85 -29.85 21.88
C ARG A 241 3.34 -29.79 23.33
N PRO A 242 3.09 -28.70 24.07
CA PRO A 242 3.41 -28.68 25.50
C PRO A 242 2.57 -29.74 26.23
N ASP A 243 3.19 -30.53 27.07
CA ASP A 243 2.50 -31.50 27.92
C ASP A 243 1.50 -30.72 28.81
N ASN A 244 0.23 -31.14 28.82
CA ASN A 244 -0.86 -30.54 29.61
C ASN A 244 -1.31 -29.12 29.21
N ALA A 245 -0.93 -28.56 28.06
CA ALA A 245 -1.44 -27.29 27.62
C ALA A 245 -2.87 -27.41 27.05
N ARG A 246 -3.71 -26.46 27.40
CA ARG A 246 -5.02 -26.26 26.72
C ARG A 246 -4.77 -25.86 25.27
N LEU A 247 -5.32 -26.63 24.35
CA LEU A 247 -5.28 -26.34 22.93
C LEU A 247 -6.48 -25.49 22.52
N TRP A 248 -6.20 -24.42 21.81
CA TRP A 248 -7.21 -23.58 21.19
C TRP A 248 -7.24 -23.86 19.68
N ARG A 249 -8.40 -24.11 19.14
CA ARG A 249 -8.61 -24.27 17.69
C ARG A 249 -9.07 -22.95 17.12
N VAL A 250 -8.16 -22.27 16.46
CA VAL A 250 -8.41 -20.96 15.86
C VAL A 250 -8.41 -21.11 14.35
N VAL A 251 -9.45 -20.61 13.69
CA VAL A 251 -9.49 -20.42 12.24
C VAL A 251 -9.20 -18.96 11.95
N HIS A 252 -8.36 -18.73 10.98
CA HIS A 252 -8.02 -17.38 10.51
C HIS A 252 -8.41 -17.23 9.03
N LEU A 253 -9.30 -16.30 8.77
CA LEU A 253 -9.71 -15.87 7.41
C LEU A 253 -9.24 -14.43 7.21
N SER A 254 -8.83 -14.10 5.99
CA SER A 254 -8.40 -12.77 5.58
C SER A 254 -8.78 -12.55 4.11
N ASP A 255 -8.93 -11.29 3.71
CA ASP A 255 -9.12 -10.89 2.32
C ASP A 255 -10.30 -11.63 1.63
N VAL A 256 -11.43 -11.67 2.31
CA VAL A 256 -12.66 -12.34 1.84
C VAL A 256 -13.23 -11.64 0.62
N HIS A 257 -13.24 -10.31 0.63
CA HIS A 257 -13.69 -9.42 -0.45
C HIS A 257 -15.04 -9.82 -1.03
N VAL A 258 -16.06 -9.79 -0.18
CA VAL A 258 -17.44 -9.97 -0.61
C VAL A 258 -17.83 -8.81 -1.52
N VAL A 259 -18.49 -9.12 -2.62
CA VAL A 259 -19.04 -8.14 -3.56
C VAL A 259 -20.53 -7.97 -3.34
N GLY A 260 -21.10 -6.81 -3.71
CA GLY A 260 -22.46 -6.43 -3.41
C GLY A 260 -23.55 -7.30 -4.05
N GLU A 261 -23.20 -8.10 -5.04
CA GLU A 261 -24.06 -9.10 -5.63
C GLU A 261 -23.49 -10.51 -5.43
N ARG A 262 -24.36 -11.46 -5.17
CA ARG A 262 -23.98 -12.86 -4.95
C ARG A 262 -23.06 -13.44 -6.04
N TYR A 263 -23.24 -12.97 -7.26
CA TYR A 263 -22.47 -13.40 -8.44
C TYR A 263 -21.55 -12.30 -8.98
N GLY A 264 -21.20 -11.34 -8.15
CA GLY A 264 -20.43 -10.19 -8.52
C GLY A 264 -19.04 -10.50 -9.06
N PHE A 265 -18.49 -9.54 -9.77
CA PHE A 265 -17.17 -9.60 -10.37
C PHE A 265 -16.18 -8.79 -9.56
N ARG A 266 -15.01 -9.38 -9.33
CA ARG A 266 -13.90 -8.72 -8.68
C ARG A 266 -12.78 -8.42 -9.68
N ILE A 267 -12.53 -7.13 -9.91
CA ILE A 267 -11.55 -6.65 -10.89
C ILE A 267 -10.13 -7.12 -10.56
N GLU A 268 -9.72 -7.04 -9.31
CA GLU A 268 -8.34 -7.36 -8.88
C GLU A 268 -7.95 -8.81 -9.10
N SER A 269 -8.88 -9.74 -8.94
CA SER A 269 -8.62 -11.16 -9.16
C SER A 269 -8.83 -11.59 -10.60
N GLY A 270 -9.34 -10.73 -11.49
CA GLY A 270 -9.72 -11.08 -12.85
C GLY A 270 -10.80 -12.16 -12.94
N ARG A 271 -11.54 -12.40 -11.86
CA ARG A 271 -12.51 -13.47 -11.75
C ARG A 271 -13.90 -12.93 -12.03
N SER A 272 -14.51 -13.44 -13.10
CA SER A 272 -15.89 -13.14 -13.47
C SER A 272 -16.81 -14.33 -13.18
N GLY A 273 -18.08 -14.03 -12.98
CA GLY A 273 -19.15 -15.00 -12.86
C GLY A 273 -19.50 -15.41 -11.41
N PRO A 274 -20.27 -16.49 -11.24
CA PRO A 274 -20.95 -16.84 -9.98
C PRO A 274 -20.03 -17.27 -8.83
N ARG A 275 -18.74 -17.01 -8.92
CA ARG A 275 -17.74 -17.51 -7.96
C ARG A 275 -17.29 -16.50 -6.91
N GLY A 276 -17.81 -15.28 -6.93
CA GLY A 276 -17.41 -14.24 -5.98
C GLY A 276 -17.70 -14.65 -4.53
N ASN A 277 -18.92 -14.48 -4.11
CA ASN A 277 -19.33 -14.75 -2.74
C ASN A 277 -19.55 -16.25 -2.44
N GLU A 278 -19.72 -17.11 -3.47
CA GLU A 278 -19.93 -18.55 -3.27
C GLU A 278 -18.75 -19.25 -2.60
N ARG A 279 -17.54 -18.77 -2.81
CA ARG A 279 -16.35 -19.30 -2.13
C ARG A 279 -16.43 -19.08 -0.63
N PHE A 280 -16.79 -17.88 -0.24
CA PHE A 280 -16.95 -17.53 1.17
C PHE A 280 -18.05 -18.40 1.81
N ARG A 281 -19.23 -18.51 1.17
CA ARG A 281 -20.32 -19.36 1.66
C ARG A 281 -19.91 -20.84 1.77
N ARG A 282 -19.12 -21.34 0.81
CA ARG A 282 -18.56 -22.70 0.87
C ARG A 282 -17.62 -22.87 2.04
N VAL A 283 -16.68 -21.92 2.25
CA VAL A 283 -15.76 -21.95 3.38
C VAL A 283 -16.53 -21.96 4.70
N LEU A 284 -17.56 -21.13 4.86
CA LEU A 284 -18.39 -21.13 6.06
C LEU A 284 -19.09 -22.49 6.29
N SER A 285 -19.62 -23.10 5.24
CA SER A 285 -20.25 -24.43 5.33
C SER A 285 -19.24 -25.51 5.72
N GLU A 286 -18.04 -25.47 5.17
CA GLU A 286 -16.96 -26.40 5.56
C GLU A 286 -16.49 -26.19 7.00
N LEU A 287 -16.38 -24.94 7.44
CA LEU A 287 -16.03 -24.61 8.82
C LEU A 287 -17.11 -25.04 9.79
N GLU A 288 -18.37 -24.90 9.46
CA GLU A 288 -19.48 -25.40 10.27
C GLU A 288 -19.44 -26.92 10.40
N ALA A 289 -19.15 -27.63 9.31
CA ALA A 289 -18.97 -29.08 9.33
C ALA A 289 -17.77 -29.51 10.19
N ILE A 290 -16.69 -28.74 10.19
CA ILE A 290 -15.53 -28.95 11.06
C ILE A 290 -15.91 -28.66 12.51
N HIS A 291 -16.56 -27.53 12.77
CA HIS A 291 -17.00 -27.11 14.10
C HIS A 291 -17.95 -28.14 14.73
N ALA A 292 -18.85 -28.74 13.94
CA ALA A 292 -19.76 -29.77 14.39
C ALA A 292 -19.04 -31.06 14.84
N LYS A 293 -17.93 -31.43 14.17
CA LYS A 293 -17.12 -32.60 14.53
C LYS A 293 -16.13 -32.30 15.64
N THR A 294 -15.56 -31.12 15.57
CA THR A 294 -14.46 -30.70 16.43
C THR A 294 -14.63 -29.19 16.71
N PRO A 295 -15.17 -28.83 17.89
CA PRO A 295 -15.49 -27.43 18.17
C PRO A 295 -14.30 -26.50 17.94
N LEU A 296 -14.55 -25.42 17.24
CA LEU A 296 -13.64 -24.28 17.06
C LEU A 296 -13.81 -23.34 18.26
N ASP A 297 -12.71 -22.87 18.82
CA ASP A 297 -12.74 -21.93 19.95
C ASP A 297 -12.85 -20.47 19.46
N LEU A 298 -12.32 -20.18 18.25
CA LEU A 298 -12.34 -18.83 17.67
C LEU A 298 -12.26 -18.91 16.14
N VAL A 299 -13.01 -18.04 15.48
CA VAL A 299 -12.87 -17.73 14.04
C VAL A 299 -12.48 -16.27 13.92
N LEU A 300 -11.26 -16.04 13.46
CA LEU A 300 -10.69 -14.70 13.28
C LEU A 300 -10.83 -14.28 11.84
N ILE A 301 -11.52 -13.16 11.57
CA ILE A 301 -11.62 -12.57 10.24
C ILE A 301 -10.89 -11.22 10.27
N THR A 302 -9.71 -11.16 9.62
CA THR A 302 -8.83 -10.00 9.71
C THR A 302 -8.73 -9.29 8.37
N GLY A 303 -9.49 -8.22 8.26
CA GLY A 303 -9.46 -7.30 7.15
C GLY A 303 -10.16 -7.77 5.88
N ASP A 304 -10.57 -6.78 5.10
CA ASP A 304 -11.08 -6.89 3.74
C ASP A 304 -12.22 -7.91 3.59
N MET A 305 -13.21 -7.81 4.49
CA MET A 305 -14.45 -8.61 4.42
C MET A 305 -15.27 -8.23 3.20
N THR A 306 -15.30 -6.93 2.90
CA THR A 306 -15.97 -6.33 1.76
C THR A 306 -14.93 -5.86 0.72
N ASP A 307 -15.38 -5.67 -0.51
CA ASP A 307 -14.50 -5.21 -1.58
C ASP A 307 -14.37 -3.69 -1.62
N ALA A 308 -15.40 -2.95 -1.24
CA ALA A 308 -15.44 -1.49 -1.25
C ALA A 308 -16.16 -0.85 -0.06
N GLY A 309 -16.62 -1.62 0.93
CA GLY A 309 -17.31 -1.13 2.12
C GLY A 309 -18.73 -0.63 1.83
N THR A 310 -19.36 -1.07 0.74
CA THR A 310 -20.72 -0.66 0.37
C THR A 310 -21.79 -1.35 1.22
N SER A 311 -22.98 -0.77 1.28
CA SER A 311 -24.11 -1.37 2.01
C SER A 311 -24.52 -2.73 1.46
N ALA A 312 -24.48 -2.90 0.15
CA ALA A 312 -24.79 -4.16 -0.52
C ALA A 312 -23.78 -5.26 -0.18
N GLU A 313 -22.50 -4.92 -0.09
CA GLU A 313 -21.43 -5.86 0.30
C GLU A 313 -21.57 -6.29 1.77
N TRP A 314 -21.82 -5.35 2.66
CA TRP A 314 -22.09 -5.66 4.06
C TRP A 314 -23.33 -6.53 4.24
N ALA A 315 -24.41 -6.24 3.47
CA ALA A 315 -25.60 -7.08 3.48
C ALA A 315 -25.29 -8.53 3.07
N GLU A 316 -24.54 -8.73 1.99
CA GLU A 316 -24.12 -10.06 1.54
C GLU A 316 -23.23 -10.77 2.55
N PHE A 317 -22.28 -10.06 3.17
CA PHE A 317 -21.43 -10.62 4.22
C PHE A 317 -22.22 -11.08 5.44
N LEU A 318 -23.06 -10.19 5.98
CA LEU A 318 -23.89 -10.46 7.16
C LEU A 318 -24.92 -11.56 6.91
N ASP A 319 -25.53 -11.60 5.71
CA ASP A 319 -26.46 -12.67 5.32
C ASP A 319 -25.75 -14.02 5.18
N ALA A 320 -24.51 -14.02 4.69
CA ALA A 320 -23.71 -15.23 4.66
C ALA A 320 -23.40 -15.74 6.09
N MET A 321 -23.02 -14.85 7.00
CA MET A 321 -22.76 -15.19 8.40
C MET A 321 -24.02 -15.66 9.13
N LYS A 322 -25.17 -15.01 8.90
CA LYS A 322 -26.47 -15.35 9.50
C LYS A 322 -26.92 -16.78 9.17
N ALA A 323 -26.51 -17.31 8.04
CA ALA A 323 -26.79 -18.70 7.66
C ALA A 323 -26.06 -19.72 8.56
N HIS A 324 -25.05 -19.30 9.34
CA HIS A 324 -24.19 -20.14 10.18
C HIS A 324 -24.12 -19.63 11.64
N PRO A 325 -25.24 -19.59 12.37
CA PRO A 325 -25.32 -18.90 13.68
C PRO A 325 -24.33 -19.45 14.72
N LYS A 326 -24.13 -20.77 14.77
CA LYS A 326 -23.21 -21.40 15.71
C LYS A 326 -21.75 -21.00 15.46
N LEU A 327 -21.39 -20.75 14.21
CA LEU A 327 -20.07 -20.30 13.84
C LEU A 327 -19.91 -18.80 14.11
N ALA A 328 -20.97 -18.02 13.85
CA ALA A 328 -21.00 -16.59 14.07
C ALA A 328 -20.73 -16.21 15.54
N GLU A 329 -21.17 -17.01 16.50
CA GLU A 329 -20.90 -16.80 17.94
C GLU A 329 -19.40 -16.89 18.30
N GLN A 330 -18.59 -17.53 17.46
CA GLN A 330 -17.15 -17.70 17.65
C GLN A 330 -16.33 -16.69 16.83
N VAL A 331 -16.98 -15.78 16.06
CA VAL A 331 -16.29 -14.88 15.15
C VAL A 331 -15.81 -13.63 15.88
N LEU A 332 -14.55 -13.27 15.60
CA LEU A 332 -13.98 -11.97 15.91
C LEU A 332 -13.53 -11.31 14.61
N ILE A 333 -14.01 -10.09 14.38
CA ILE A 333 -13.77 -9.34 13.15
C ILE A 333 -12.84 -8.16 13.41
N LEU A 334 -11.87 -7.97 12.52
CA LEU A 334 -11.06 -6.77 12.43
C LEU A 334 -11.21 -6.17 11.02
N PRO A 335 -11.59 -4.91 10.89
CA PRO A 335 -11.77 -4.29 9.57
C PRO A 335 -10.44 -4.04 8.86
N GLY A 336 -10.45 -4.15 7.53
CA GLY A 336 -9.35 -3.83 6.64
C GLY A 336 -9.51 -2.49 5.93
N ASN A 337 -8.60 -2.22 5.00
CA ASN A 337 -8.62 -0.98 4.24
C ASN A 337 -9.75 -0.92 3.20
N HIS A 338 -10.17 -2.05 2.67
CA HIS A 338 -11.30 -2.14 1.74
C HIS A 338 -12.64 -1.91 2.45
N ASP A 339 -12.81 -2.39 3.66
CA ASP A 339 -14.01 -2.18 4.48
C ASP A 339 -14.22 -0.70 4.82
N LEU A 340 -13.13 0.01 5.07
CA LEU A 340 -13.14 1.45 5.33
C LEU A 340 -13.20 2.30 4.05
N ASN A 341 -13.01 1.67 2.92
CA ASN A 341 -12.90 2.19 1.58
C ASN A 341 -12.13 3.50 1.45
N ILE A 342 -10.84 3.35 1.31
CA ILE A 342 -9.94 4.49 1.07
C ILE A 342 -9.99 4.94 -0.39
N VAL A 343 -10.42 4.05 -1.31
CA VAL A 343 -10.49 4.29 -2.76
C VAL A 343 -11.88 3.89 -3.25
N ASP A 344 -12.61 4.85 -3.83
CA ASP A 344 -13.88 4.58 -4.49
C ASP A 344 -13.63 3.90 -5.84
N ARG A 345 -13.98 2.63 -5.96
CA ARG A 345 -13.81 1.84 -7.18
C ARG A 345 -14.80 2.16 -8.28
N ALA A 346 -15.98 2.61 -7.92
CA ALA A 346 -16.96 3.10 -8.89
C ALA A 346 -16.41 4.32 -9.63
N ASN A 347 -15.48 5.03 -9.02
CA ASN A 347 -14.76 6.13 -9.63
C ASN A 347 -13.31 6.17 -9.14
N PRO A 348 -12.38 5.44 -9.77
CA PRO A 348 -10.96 5.42 -9.39
C PRO A 348 -10.30 6.80 -9.38
N ALA A 349 -10.88 7.78 -10.08
CA ALA A 349 -10.46 9.18 -10.04
C ALA A 349 -11.05 9.96 -8.85
N ARG A 350 -11.94 9.35 -8.07
CA ARG A 350 -12.57 9.94 -6.91
C ARG A 350 -11.83 9.47 -5.65
N MET A 351 -10.77 10.16 -5.33
CA MET A 351 -10.15 10.03 -4.02
C MET A 351 -11.07 10.67 -2.99
N ASP A 352 -11.62 9.88 -2.08
CA ASP A 352 -12.35 10.42 -0.94
C ASP A 352 -11.37 11.19 -0.05
N LEU A 353 -11.59 12.49 0.04
CA LEU A 353 -10.85 13.32 0.97
C LEU A 353 -11.12 12.84 2.41
N PRO A 354 -10.15 12.99 3.34
CA PRO A 354 -10.35 12.59 4.75
C PRO A 354 -11.58 13.20 5.42
N THR A 355 -12.07 14.32 4.89
CA THR A 355 -13.25 15.05 5.37
C THR A 355 -14.54 14.71 4.62
N SER A 356 -14.50 13.81 3.64
CA SER A 356 -15.67 13.43 2.85
C SER A 356 -16.78 12.83 3.74
N PRO A 357 -18.04 13.28 3.59
CA PRO A 357 -19.17 12.66 4.27
C PRO A 357 -19.32 11.16 3.93
N SER A 358 -19.06 10.77 2.69
CA SER A 358 -19.11 9.39 2.23
C SER A 358 -18.11 8.50 2.99
N ARG A 359 -16.89 8.99 3.21
CA ARG A 359 -15.89 8.27 4.01
C ARG A 359 -16.35 8.07 5.45
N ARG A 360 -16.93 9.10 6.08
CA ARG A 360 -17.50 9.00 7.43
C ARG A 360 -18.62 7.97 7.50
N LEU A 361 -19.51 7.99 6.52
CA LEU A 361 -20.62 7.04 6.43
C LEU A 361 -20.12 5.59 6.35
N ARG A 362 -19.10 5.33 5.53
CA ARG A 362 -18.47 4.00 5.41
C ARG A 362 -17.79 3.55 6.69
N GLN A 363 -17.07 4.44 7.37
CA GLN A 363 -16.48 4.15 8.67
C GLN A 363 -17.54 3.79 9.72
N LEU A 364 -18.64 4.54 9.77
CA LEU A 364 -19.76 4.25 10.66
C LEU A 364 -20.45 2.94 10.30
N ARG A 365 -20.58 2.63 9.02
CA ARG A 365 -21.13 1.37 8.52
C ARG A 365 -20.27 0.18 8.93
N THR A 366 -18.95 0.27 8.70
CA THR A 366 -18.01 -0.76 9.11
C THR A 366 -18.05 -1.00 10.61
N LEU A 367 -18.02 0.07 11.41
CA LEU A 367 -18.16 -0.04 12.85
C LEU A 367 -19.49 -0.70 13.25
N SER A 368 -20.59 -0.29 12.65
CA SER A 368 -21.90 -0.88 12.94
C SER A 368 -21.99 -2.35 12.56
N ALA A 369 -21.45 -2.72 11.38
CA ALA A 369 -21.43 -4.11 10.91
C ALA A 369 -20.55 -5.02 11.78
N THR A 370 -19.49 -4.50 12.38
CA THR A 370 -18.63 -5.28 13.30
C THR A 370 -19.25 -5.46 14.69
N LEU A 371 -20.30 -4.72 15.02
CA LEU A 371 -21.05 -4.81 16.28
C LEU A 371 -22.34 -5.65 16.15
N GLU A 372 -22.85 -5.90 14.94
CA GLU A 372 -24.02 -6.73 14.63
C GLU A 372 -23.70 -8.22 14.74
#